data_ad183d0e8f483719e3c77fc6bacd1654
#
_entry.id   ad183d0e8f483719e3c77fc6bacd1654
#
_cell.length_a   1.000
_cell.length_b   1.000
_cell.length_c   1.000
_cell.angle_alpha   90.00
_cell.angle_beta   90.00
_cell.angle_gamma   90.00
#
_symmetry.space_group_name_H-M   'P 1'
#
loop_
_entity.id
_entity.type
_entity.pdbx_description
1 polymer ?
#
loop_
_entity_poly.entity_id
_entity_poly.type
_entity_poly.pdbx_seq_one_letter_code
_entity_poly.pdbx_strand_id
1 'polypeptide(L)'
;MSFYSFPKFHSARAVRSDPFYRQTVFVVCVALCLFSGAFVLKVEGGNEELRTVRVGYQKYGSLNVIKAQGEFDRLLAAKGIHVDWFLFPAGPQLLEALNAGSIDLGHTGEAPPIFAQAAGVPFVYIGNEPPYPAGEAILVPKDSNIRSVADLKGEKVALNKGSNVHYLLLKALDQAGLRYQDIHPVYLPPADARAAFEGGSVAAWAIWDPYLTAAQAATGARILVDGSNLVANREFFLGSRKFVEAHPDVIEVLRETVDKASQWSTERPQEVAEFLSPQVGIDAKILETIARRQPSGFNPIDASVISDQQRIADAFFQLNLIPKVVVVREAVITQP
;
A
#
# COMPACT_ATOMS: atom_id res chain seq x y z
N MET A 1 -50.20 -8.11 20.69
CA MET A 1 -50.55 -8.32 22.09
C MET A 1 -49.37 -8.97 22.76
N SER A 2 -48.59 -8.24 23.50
CA SER A 2 -47.97 -8.52 24.83
C SER A 2 -47.02 -7.36 25.15
N PHE A 3 -47.44 -6.57 26.13
CA PHE A 3 -46.67 -5.44 26.69
C PHE A 3 -45.67 -5.97 27.70
N TYR A 4 -44.39 -5.61 27.63
CA TYR A 4 -43.44 -5.75 28.71
C TYR A 4 -43.32 -4.43 29.48
N SER A 5 -43.63 -4.53 30.79
CA SER A 5 -43.67 -3.46 31.81
C SER A 5 -42.29 -3.25 32.39
N PHE A 6 -41.83 -1.98 32.52
CA PHE A 6 -40.61 -1.58 33.24
C PHE A 6 -40.87 -1.40 34.74
N PRO A 7 -39.95 -1.80 35.65
CA PRO A 7 -40.11 -1.56 37.06
C PRO A 7 -39.70 -0.13 37.45
N LYS A 8 -40.49 0.47 38.33
CA LYS A 8 -40.30 1.78 38.96
C LYS A 8 -39.13 1.75 39.94
N PHE A 9 -38.19 2.67 39.84
CA PHE A 9 -37.16 2.94 40.83
C PHE A 9 -37.75 3.72 42.03
N HIS A 10 -37.46 3.20 43.24
CA HIS A 10 -37.81 3.82 44.52
C HIS A 10 -36.79 4.90 44.91
N SER A 11 -37.30 5.95 45.52
CA SER A 11 -36.66 7.16 46.01
C SER A 11 -35.44 6.92 46.91
N ALA A 12 -34.33 7.60 46.67
CA ALA A 12 -33.15 7.67 47.52
C ALA A 12 -33.44 8.51 48.78
N ARG A 13 -33.21 7.94 49.97
CA ARG A 13 -33.19 8.62 51.27
C ARG A 13 -31.99 9.55 51.37
N ALA A 14 -32.22 10.79 51.74
CA ALA A 14 -31.20 11.79 52.06
C ALA A 14 -30.41 11.35 53.30
N VAL A 15 -29.09 11.23 53.14
CA VAL A 15 -28.14 11.04 54.27
C VAL A 15 -27.79 12.41 54.83
N ARG A 16 -28.11 12.65 56.10
CA ARG A 16 -27.72 13.84 56.88
C ARG A 16 -26.19 13.88 56.98
N SER A 17 -25.57 14.97 56.55
CA SER A 17 -24.15 15.22 56.68
C SER A 17 -23.79 15.73 58.06
N ASP A 18 -22.99 14.98 58.80
CA ASP A 18 -22.46 15.29 60.12
C ASP A 18 -21.27 16.30 59.97
N PRO A 19 -21.29 17.45 60.63
CA PRO A 19 -20.27 18.49 60.45
C PRO A 19 -18.87 18.10 60.97
N PHE A 20 -18.76 17.10 61.79
CA PHE A 20 -17.47 16.62 62.32
C PHE A 20 -16.62 15.89 61.27
N TYR A 21 -17.25 15.31 60.25
CA TYR A 21 -16.52 14.59 59.20
C TYR A 21 -15.80 15.49 58.20
N ARG A 22 -16.21 16.75 58.09
CA ARG A 22 -15.60 17.74 57.17
C ARG A 22 -14.25 18.30 57.64
N GLN A 23 -14.01 18.39 58.97
CA GLN A 23 -12.74 18.91 59.47
C GLN A 23 -11.61 17.86 59.43
N THR A 24 -11.91 16.56 59.61
CA THR A 24 -10.88 15.52 59.64
C THR A 24 -10.37 15.18 58.20
N VAL A 25 -11.23 15.28 57.19
CA VAL A 25 -10.82 15.05 55.80
C VAL A 25 -9.95 16.20 55.25
N PHE A 26 -10.18 17.44 55.71
CA PHE A 26 -9.40 18.59 55.22
C PHE A 26 -7.97 18.61 55.81
N VAL A 27 -7.75 18.16 57.03
CA VAL A 27 -6.42 18.10 57.65
C VAL A 27 -5.59 16.92 57.06
N VAL A 28 -6.20 15.81 56.69
CA VAL A 28 -5.48 14.69 56.05
C VAL A 28 -5.10 15.00 54.61
N CYS A 29 -5.91 15.75 53.88
CA CYS A 29 -5.56 16.17 52.51
C CYS A 29 -4.46 17.23 52.47
N VAL A 30 -4.38 18.15 53.45
CA VAL A 30 -3.32 19.19 53.50
C VAL A 30 -1.98 18.61 53.97
N ALA A 31 -1.98 17.58 54.84
CA ALA A 31 -0.75 16.89 55.27
C ALA A 31 -0.15 15.99 54.16
N LEU A 32 -0.96 15.47 53.21
CA LEU A 32 -0.51 14.67 52.06
C LEU A 32 0.07 15.56 50.93
N CYS A 33 -0.31 16.84 50.85
CA CYS A 33 0.24 17.76 49.84
C CYS A 33 1.60 18.36 50.23
N LEU A 34 2.03 18.29 51.47
CA LEU A 34 3.31 18.86 51.92
C LEU A 34 4.49 17.85 51.88
N PHE A 35 4.21 16.56 51.61
CA PHE A 35 5.23 15.53 51.44
C PHE A 35 5.42 15.09 49.97
N SER A 36 4.77 15.74 49.03
CA SER A 36 5.07 15.62 47.61
C SER A 36 6.32 16.44 47.32
N GLY A 37 7.46 16.07 47.87
CA GLY A 37 8.75 16.40 47.34
C GLY A 37 8.69 16.00 45.87
N ALA A 38 8.90 16.99 44.96
CA ALA A 38 8.91 16.84 43.54
C ALA A 38 9.85 15.70 43.11
N PHE A 39 9.37 14.46 43.09
CA PHE A 39 9.94 13.39 42.28
C PHE A 39 9.51 13.72 40.86
N VAL A 40 10.24 14.68 40.25
CA VAL A 40 10.24 14.80 38.81
C VAL A 40 10.84 13.46 38.34
N LEU A 41 9.98 12.52 38.04
CA LEU A 41 10.33 11.41 37.17
C LEU A 41 10.74 12.08 35.86
N LYS A 42 12.04 12.33 35.71
CA LYS A 42 12.65 12.55 34.43
C LYS A 42 12.33 11.27 33.64
N VAL A 43 11.24 11.32 32.89
CA VAL A 43 11.04 10.36 31.80
C VAL A 43 12.18 10.67 30.84
N GLU A 44 13.33 10.07 31.11
CA GLU A 44 14.31 9.91 30.06
C GLU A 44 13.52 9.13 28.97
N GLY A 45 13.20 9.83 27.90
CA GLY A 45 12.78 9.20 26.66
C GLY A 45 13.95 8.34 26.20
N GLY A 46 14.07 7.15 26.80
CA GLY A 46 14.92 6.10 26.28
C GLY A 46 14.42 5.88 24.86
N ASN A 47 15.27 6.05 23.86
CA ASN A 47 15.02 5.49 22.54
C ASN A 47 14.69 4.03 22.80
N GLU A 48 13.41 3.68 22.63
CA GLU A 48 12.98 2.28 22.71
C GLU A 48 13.76 1.57 21.60
N GLU A 49 14.66 0.67 21.99
CA GLU A 49 15.54 -0.03 21.06
C GLU A 49 14.66 -0.76 20.05
N LEU A 50 14.81 -0.47 18.76
CA LEU A 50 14.06 -1.11 17.70
C LEU A 50 14.33 -2.62 17.74
N ARG A 51 13.29 -3.42 17.98
CA ARG A 51 13.41 -4.88 18.04
C ARG A 51 12.81 -5.58 16.83
N THR A 52 11.88 -4.96 16.15
CA THR A 52 11.19 -5.56 15.01
C THR A 52 10.86 -4.52 13.95
N VAL A 53 11.14 -4.84 12.70
CA VAL A 53 10.70 -4.11 11.50
C VAL A 53 9.60 -4.90 10.81
N ARG A 54 8.46 -4.30 10.58
CA ARG A 54 7.31 -4.92 9.94
C ARG A 54 7.19 -4.43 8.49
N VAL A 55 7.31 -5.36 7.54
CA VAL A 55 7.38 -5.05 6.11
C VAL A 55 6.19 -5.59 5.36
N GLY A 56 5.43 -4.71 4.71
CA GLY A 56 4.35 -5.08 3.80
C GLY A 56 4.87 -5.30 2.39
N TYR A 57 4.48 -6.42 1.74
CA TYR A 57 4.86 -6.73 0.38
C TYR A 57 3.70 -7.31 -0.42
N GLN A 58 3.86 -7.38 -1.74
CA GLN A 58 2.91 -7.96 -2.69
C GLN A 58 3.60 -9.06 -3.51
N LYS A 59 2.87 -9.81 -4.35
CA LYS A 59 3.45 -10.90 -5.16
C LYS A 59 4.27 -10.40 -6.37
N TYR A 60 4.84 -9.20 -6.31
CA TYR A 60 5.69 -8.61 -7.36
C TYR A 60 6.75 -7.69 -6.73
N GLY A 61 7.69 -7.20 -7.56
CA GLY A 61 8.69 -6.22 -7.17
C GLY A 61 9.86 -6.78 -6.36
N SER A 62 10.82 -5.92 -6.09
CA SER A 62 12.09 -6.28 -5.44
C SER A 62 11.93 -6.86 -4.05
N LEU A 63 10.87 -6.48 -3.29
CA LEU A 63 10.67 -7.01 -1.93
C LEU A 63 10.40 -8.51 -1.90
N ASN A 64 9.80 -9.11 -2.96
CA ASN A 64 9.70 -10.57 -3.04
C ASN A 64 11.06 -11.24 -3.09
N VAL A 65 11.97 -10.68 -3.90
CA VAL A 65 13.33 -11.19 -4.06
C VAL A 65 14.09 -11.09 -2.75
N ILE A 66 14.06 -9.93 -2.11
CA ILE A 66 14.74 -9.65 -0.83
C ILE A 66 14.24 -10.58 0.27
N LYS A 67 12.91 -10.70 0.42
CA LYS A 67 12.28 -11.61 1.39
C LYS A 67 12.73 -13.05 1.15
N ALA A 68 12.71 -13.48 -0.10
CA ALA A 68 13.07 -14.82 -0.47
C ALA A 68 14.56 -15.13 -0.21
N GLN A 69 15.46 -14.19 -0.49
CA GLN A 69 16.90 -14.32 -0.21
C GLN A 69 17.22 -14.27 1.28
N GLY A 70 16.40 -13.58 2.10
CA GLY A 70 16.61 -13.41 3.54
C GLY A 70 17.85 -12.55 3.89
N GLU A 71 18.41 -11.81 2.93
CA GLU A 71 19.59 -10.98 3.21
C GLU A 71 19.26 -9.78 4.09
N PHE A 72 18.13 -9.13 3.85
CA PHE A 72 17.64 -8.04 4.68
C PHE A 72 17.43 -8.48 6.13
N ASP A 73 16.79 -9.65 6.32
CA ASP A 73 16.58 -10.25 7.63
C ASP A 73 17.91 -10.54 8.34
N ARG A 74 18.87 -11.13 7.62
CA ARG A 74 20.19 -11.47 8.16
C ARG A 74 20.99 -10.23 8.57
N LEU A 75 20.96 -9.16 7.78
CA LEU A 75 21.66 -7.91 8.06
C LEU A 75 21.08 -7.19 9.28
N LEU A 76 19.74 -7.18 9.41
CA LEU A 76 19.06 -6.59 10.56
C LEU A 76 19.20 -7.47 11.82
N ALA A 77 19.19 -8.79 11.70
CA ALA A 77 19.44 -9.71 12.81
C ALA A 77 20.83 -9.50 13.44
N ALA A 78 21.85 -9.16 12.63
CA ALA A 78 23.17 -8.81 13.14
C ALA A 78 23.18 -7.53 14.01
N LYS A 79 22.13 -6.69 13.89
CA LYS A 79 21.88 -5.50 14.72
C LYS A 79 20.88 -5.78 15.86
N GLY A 80 20.45 -7.02 16.08
CA GLY A 80 19.43 -7.39 17.07
C GLY A 80 18.00 -7.11 16.66
N ILE A 81 17.75 -6.83 15.38
CA ILE A 81 16.44 -6.44 14.83
C ILE A 81 15.83 -7.64 14.08
N HIS A 82 14.62 -8.03 14.42
CA HIS A 82 13.83 -9.03 13.70
C HIS A 82 13.03 -8.38 12.54
N VAL A 83 12.71 -9.14 11.48
CA VAL A 83 11.88 -8.69 10.37
C VAL A 83 10.63 -9.55 10.27
N ASP A 84 9.47 -8.92 10.33
CA ASP A 84 8.17 -9.55 10.07
C ASP A 84 7.65 -9.15 8.69
N TRP A 85 7.30 -10.14 7.86
CA TRP A 85 6.81 -9.95 6.51
C TRP A 85 5.32 -10.21 6.39
N PHE A 86 4.57 -9.25 5.82
CA PHE A 86 3.13 -9.32 5.63
C PHE A 86 2.76 -9.22 4.15
N LEU A 87 2.08 -10.25 3.61
CA LEU A 87 1.62 -10.28 2.22
C LEU A 87 0.27 -9.56 2.08
N PHE A 88 0.20 -8.64 1.12
CA PHE A 88 -1.03 -7.92 0.76
C PHE A 88 -1.46 -8.24 -0.68
N PRO A 89 -2.78 -8.26 -0.96
CA PRO A 89 -3.28 -8.54 -2.31
C PRO A 89 -3.06 -7.38 -3.28
N ALA A 90 -2.97 -6.13 -2.77
CA ALA A 90 -2.77 -4.91 -3.54
C ALA A 90 -2.32 -3.75 -2.65
N GLY A 91 -1.83 -2.67 -3.29
CA GLY A 91 -1.29 -1.49 -2.61
C GLY A 91 -2.26 -0.74 -1.68
N PRO A 92 -3.54 -0.55 -2.03
CA PRO A 92 -4.48 0.11 -1.12
C PRO A 92 -4.54 -0.55 0.25
N GLN A 93 -4.67 -1.89 0.33
CA GLN A 93 -4.74 -2.63 1.59
C GLN A 93 -3.42 -2.58 2.38
N LEU A 94 -2.29 -2.55 1.67
CA LEU A 94 -0.98 -2.36 2.29
C LEU A 94 -0.89 -0.99 2.98
N LEU A 95 -1.37 0.07 2.33
CA LEU A 95 -1.35 1.42 2.91
C LEU A 95 -2.37 1.62 4.03
N GLU A 96 -3.48 0.88 4.04
CA GLU A 96 -4.37 0.80 5.20
C GLU A 96 -3.65 0.19 6.41
N ALA A 97 -2.86 -0.87 6.21
CA ALA A 97 -2.06 -1.48 7.27
C ALA A 97 -0.93 -0.55 7.77
N LEU A 98 -0.31 0.22 6.86
CA LEU A 98 0.67 1.25 7.24
C LEU A 98 0.02 2.34 8.10
N ASN A 99 -1.17 2.80 7.71
CA ASN A 99 -1.94 3.79 8.47
C ASN A 99 -2.33 3.29 9.86
N ALA A 100 -2.69 2.01 9.96
CA ALA A 100 -3.04 1.38 11.23
C ALA A 100 -1.81 1.11 12.13
N GLY A 101 -0.59 1.38 11.64
CA GLY A 101 0.65 1.06 12.34
C GLY A 101 0.93 -0.44 12.44
N SER A 102 0.31 -1.25 11.58
CA SER A 102 0.53 -2.72 11.53
C SER A 102 1.79 -3.08 10.76
N ILE A 103 2.26 -2.20 9.88
CA ILE A 103 3.54 -2.29 9.18
C ILE A 103 4.29 -0.97 9.27
N ASP A 104 5.61 -1.00 9.12
CA ASP A 104 6.50 0.14 9.20
C ASP A 104 6.98 0.59 7.81
N LEU A 105 7.23 -0.39 6.95
CA LEU A 105 7.70 -0.24 5.57
C LEU A 105 6.79 -0.98 4.61
N GLY A 106 6.75 -0.54 3.36
CA GLY A 106 5.99 -1.20 2.32
C GLY A 106 6.45 -0.83 0.91
N HIS A 107 5.96 -1.61 -0.07
CA HIS A 107 6.23 -1.41 -1.49
C HIS A 107 4.93 -1.50 -2.27
N THR A 108 4.64 -0.48 -3.08
CA THR A 108 3.41 -0.40 -3.85
C THR A 108 3.57 0.53 -5.05
N GLY A 109 2.68 0.39 -6.00
CA GLY A 109 2.65 1.23 -7.19
C GLY A 109 2.35 2.72 -6.92
N GLU A 110 2.25 3.48 -8.01
CA GLU A 110 2.18 4.94 -7.99
C GLU A 110 0.82 5.51 -7.54
N ALA A 111 -0.28 4.81 -7.80
CA ALA A 111 -1.61 5.34 -7.47
C ALA A 111 -2.01 5.18 -5.99
N PRO A 112 -1.77 4.05 -5.30
CA PRO A 112 -2.18 3.86 -3.91
C PRO A 112 -1.69 4.95 -2.95
N PRO A 113 -0.44 5.47 -3.02
CA PRO A 113 0.03 6.55 -2.16
C PRO A 113 -0.79 7.84 -2.28
N ILE A 114 -1.31 8.14 -3.46
CA ILE A 114 -2.15 9.33 -3.68
C ILE A 114 -3.45 9.24 -2.88
N PHE A 115 -4.11 8.08 -2.90
CA PHE A 115 -5.31 7.83 -2.10
C PHE A 115 -5.01 7.88 -0.59
N ALA A 116 -3.89 7.30 -0.16
CA ALA A 116 -3.44 7.32 1.22
C ALA A 116 -3.16 8.75 1.70
N GLN A 117 -2.43 9.55 0.90
CA GLN A 117 -2.16 10.95 1.23
C GLN A 117 -3.44 11.79 1.27
N ALA A 118 -4.37 11.56 0.35
CA ALA A 118 -5.69 12.18 0.37
C ALA A 118 -6.50 11.82 1.64
N ALA A 119 -6.30 10.61 2.16
CA ALA A 119 -6.89 10.17 3.43
C ALA A 119 -6.13 10.69 4.67
N GLY A 120 -4.97 11.33 4.50
CA GLY A 120 -4.17 11.89 5.60
C GLY A 120 -3.23 10.89 6.27
N VAL A 121 -2.90 9.79 5.61
CA VAL A 121 -1.95 8.79 6.11
C VAL A 121 -0.56 9.41 6.23
N PRO A 122 0.12 9.32 7.40
CA PRO A 122 1.42 9.94 7.63
C PRO A 122 2.57 9.02 7.15
N PHE A 123 2.67 8.80 5.84
CA PHE A 123 3.77 8.08 5.20
C PHE A 123 4.75 9.02 4.51
N VAL A 124 5.88 8.44 4.08
CA VAL A 124 6.86 9.12 3.22
C VAL A 124 7.34 8.20 2.11
N TYR A 125 7.65 8.81 0.96
CA TYR A 125 8.36 8.15 -0.13
C TYR A 125 9.84 8.01 0.24
N ILE A 126 10.37 6.78 0.18
CA ILE A 126 11.76 6.45 0.49
C ILE A 126 12.59 6.37 -0.79
N GLY A 127 12.03 5.73 -1.81
CA GLY A 127 12.65 5.51 -3.11
C GLY A 127 11.62 4.98 -4.12
N ASN A 128 12.06 4.79 -5.35
CA ASN A 128 11.23 4.23 -6.41
C ASN A 128 12.01 3.25 -7.29
N GLU A 129 11.30 2.32 -7.91
CA GLU A 129 11.81 1.51 -9.01
C GLU A 129 11.68 2.27 -10.35
N PRO A 130 12.47 1.91 -11.38
CA PRO A 130 12.32 2.48 -12.72
C PRO A 130 10.89 2.26 -13.28
N PRO A 131 10.44 3.07 -14.25
CA PRO A 131 9.14 2.88 -14.90
C PRO A 131 9.01 1.52 -15.57
N TYR A 132 7.84 0.88 -15.38
CA TYR A 132 7.50 -0.40 -16.01
C TYR A 132 6.10 -0.36 -16.65
N PRO A 133 5.85 0.50 -17.65
CA PRO A 133 4.52 0.68 -18.25
C PRO A 133 3.94 -0.60 -18.85
N ALA A 134 4.78 -1.47 -19.44
CA ALA A 134 4.33 -2.75 -20.01
C ALA A 134 3.96 -3.81 -18.95
N GLY A 135 4.15 -3.52 -17.67
CA GLY A 135 3.79 -4.40 -16.55
C GLY A 135 2.33 -4.34 -16.16
N GLU A 136 1.52 -3.50 -16.79
CA GLU A 136 0.08 -3.41 -16.57
C GLU A 136 -0.68 -3.22 -17.89
N ALA A 137 -1.89 -3.75 -17.96
CA ALA A 137 -2.71 -3.70 -19.16
C ALA A 137 -4.21 -3.83 -18.89
N ILE A 138 -5.01 -3.47 -19.88
CA ILE A 138 -6.42 -3.85 -19.98
C ILE A 138 -6.50 -5.10 -20.85
N LEU A 139 -6.98 -6.20 -20.26
CA LEU A 139 -7.19 -7.48 -20.92
C LEU A 139 -8.63 -7.63 -21.40
N VAL A 140 -8.80 -8.30 -22.53
CA VAL A 140 -10.08 -8.80 -23.02
C VAL A 140 -9.98 -10.31 -23.31
N PRO A 141 -11.07 -11.07 -23.26
CA PRO A 141 -11.08 -12.49 -23.64
C PRO A 141 -10.53 -12.69 -25.06
N LYS A 142 -9.92 -13.84 -25.31
CA LYS A 142 -9.32 -14.22 -26.61
C LYS A 142 -10.27 -13.94 -27.78
N ASP A 143 -11.50 -14.37 -27.65
CA ASP A 143 -12.53 -14.30 -28.71
C ASP A 143 -13.47 -13.09 -28.58
N SER A 144 -13.12 -12.11 -27.70
CA SER A 144 -13.90 -10.90 -27.52
C SER A 144 -13.98 -10.09 -28.82
N ASN A 145 -15.16 -9.49 -29.06
CA ASN A 145 -15.36 -8.55 -30.16
C ASN A 145 -14.79 -7.14 -29.87
N ILE A 146 -14.39 -6.85 -28.63
CA ILE A 146 -13.74 -5.61 -28.23
C ILE A 146 -12.34 -5.56 -28.87
N ARG A 147 -12.10 -4.56 -29.73
CA ARG A 147 -10.84 -4.39 -30.50
C ARG A 147 -10.08 -3.12 -30.13
N SER A 148 -10.76 -2.15 -29.54
CA SER A 148 -10.22 -0.87 -29.12
C SER A 148 -10.78 -0.46 -27.76
N VAL A 149 -10.14 0.51 -27.11
CA VAL A 149 -10.64 1.08 -25.85
C VAL A 149 -12.01 1.75 -26.03
N ALA A 150 -12.30 2.27 -27.23
CA ALA A 150 -13.60 2.87 -27.52
C ALA A 150 -14.76 1.84 -27.43
N ASP A 151 -14.49 0.57 -27.68
CA ASP A 151 -15.48 -0.51 -27.59
C ASP A 151 -15.84 -0.87 -26.13
N LEU A 152 -15.12 -0.32 -25.14
CA LEU A 152 -15.46 -0.48 -23.71
C LEU A 152 -16.68 0.34 -23.27
N LYS A 153 -17.22 1.20 -24.14
CA LYS A 153 -18.40 2.02 -23.81
C LYS A 153 -19.60 1.14 -23.45
N GLY A 154 -20.14 1.32 -22.23
CA GLY A 154 -21.25 0.53 -21.70
C GLY A 154 -20.84 -0.82 -21.13
N GLU A 155 -19.56 -1.20 -21.22
CA GLU A 155 -19.08 -2.49 -20.77
C GLU A 155 -18.69 -2.50 -19.29
N LYS A 156 -18.70 -3.70 -18.69
CA LYS A 156 -18.18 -3.94 -17.34
C LYS A 156 -16.68 -4.18 -17.40
N VAL A 157 -15.94 -3.34 -16.70
CA VAL A 157 -14.47 -3.43 -16.62
C VAL A 157 -14.06 -3.70 -15.17
N ALA A 158 -13.45 -4.86 -14.90
CA ALA A 158 -12.93 -5.19 -13.57
C ALA A 158 -11.60 -4.48 -13.33
N LEU A 159 -11.40 -3.98 -12.12
CA LEU A 159 -10.14 -3.37 -11.65
C LEU A 159 -10.09 -3.33 -10.13
N ASN A 160 -8.90 -3.19 -9.56
CA ASN A 160 -8.74 -2.85 -8.15
C ASN A 160 -8.79 -1.32 -7.97
N LYS A 161 -9.74 -0.83 -7.18
CA LYS A 161 -9.93 0.61 -6.95
C LYS A 161 -8.70 1.23 -6.27
N GLY A 162 -8.20 2.33 -6.81
CA GLY A 162 -7.05 3.06 -6.23
C GLY A 162 -5.69 2.43 -6.50
N SER A 163 -5.61 1.37 -7.32
CA SER A 163 -4.35 0.80 -7.81
C SER A 163 -3.86 1.48 -9.10
N ASN A 164 -2.66 1.11 -9.56
CA ASN A 164 -2.07 1.66 -10.79
C ASN A 164 -2.99 1.50 -12.00
N VAL A 165 -3.59 0.33 -12.16
CA VAL A 165 -4.51 0.09 -13.29
C VAL A 165 -5.78 0.91 -13.25
N HIS A 166 -6.11 1.51 -12.11
CA HIS A 166 -7.17 2.52 -12.06
C HIS A 166 -6.72 3.78 -12.83
N TYR A 167 -5.47 4.21 -12.65
CA TYR A 167 -4.90 5.33 -13.39
C TYR A 167 -4.71 4.99 -14.89
N LEU A 168 -4.18 3.80 -15.19
CA LEU A 168 -4.09 3.30 -16.58
C LEU A 168 -5.46 3.36 -17.28
N LEU A 169 -6.51 2.83 -16.64
CA LEU A 169 -7.86 2.83 -17.22
C LEU A 169 -8.35 4.25 -17.51
N LEU A 170 -8.14 5.19 -16.59
CA LEU A 170 -8.51 6.59 -16.80
C LEU A 170 -7.77 7.19 -18.01
N LYS A 171 -6.47 6.95 -18.12
CA LYS A 171 -5.65 7.45 -19.22
C LYS A 171 -6.03 6.83 -20.57
N ALA A 172 -6.31 5.53 -20.58
CA ALA A 172 -6.75 4.81 -21.77
C ALA A 172 -8.11 5.31 -22.26
N LEU A 173 -9.06 5.52 -21.36
CA LEU A 173 -10.38 6.07 -21.70
C LEU A 173 -10.29 7.50 -22.23
N ASP A 174 -9.52 8.37 -21.57
CA ASP A 174 -9.28 9.75 -22.00
C ASP A 174 -8.69 9.80 -23.42
N GLN A 175 -7.67 8.98 -23.72
CA GLN A 175 -7.08 8.89 -25.05
C GLN A 175 -8.09 8.41 -26.11
N ALA A 176 -9.04 7.54 -25.73
CA ALA A 176 -10.10 7.06 -26.62
C ALA A 176 -11.31 8.02 -26.72
N GLY A 177 -11.28 9.18 -26.05
CA GLY A 177 -12.39 10.14 -26.01
C GLY A 177 -13.58 9.68 -25.17
N LEU A 178 -13.38 8.73 -24.25
CA LEU A 178 -14.38 8.24 -23.32
C LEU A 178 -14.18 8.86 -21.93
N ARG A 179 -15.29 9.06 -21.22
CA ARG A 179 -15.27 9.44 -19.80
C ARG A 179 -15.37 8.19 -18.94
N TYR A 180 -14.91 8.26 -17.71
CA TYR A 180 -14.98 7.15 -16.75
C TYR A 180 -16.42 6.62 -16.53
N GLN A 181 -17.41 7.50 -16.55
CA GLN A 181 -18.84 7.15 -16.46
C GLN A 181 -19.45 6.53 -17.71
N ASP A 182 -18.71 6.46 -18.80
CA ASP A 182 -19.16 5.81 -20.04
C ASP A 182 -18.93 4.29 -20.00
N ILE A 183 -18.30 3.76 -18.93
CA ILE A 183 -18.12 2.33 -18.64
C ILE A 183 -18.79 1.98 -17.30
N HIS A 184 -18.87 0.68 -16.99
CA HIS A 184 -19.31 0.16 -15.69
C HIS A 184 -18.12 -0.43 -14.91
N PRO A 185 -17.40 0.34 -14.06
CA PRO A 185 -16.27 -0.18 -13.30
C PRO A 185 -16.74 -1.17 -12.24
N VAL A 186 -16.09 -2.35 -12.18
CA VAL A 186 -16.35 -3.40 -11.19
C VAL A 186 -15.12 -3.51 -10.30
N TYR A 187 -15.24 -3.06 -9.05
CA TYR A 187 -14.13 -3.02 -8.12
C TYR A 187 -13.95 -4.35 -7.40
N LEU A 188 -12.89 -5.06 -7.73
CA LEU A 188 -12.58 -6.39 -7.20
C LEU A 188 -11.09 -6.51 -6.86
N PRO A 189 -10.72 -7.27 -5.82
CA PRO A 189 -9.35 -7.72 -5.62
C PRO A 189 -8.89 -8.58 -6.82
N PRO A 190 -7.57 -8.70 -7.07
CA PRO A 190 -7.06 -9.41 -8.25
C PRO A 190 -7.59 -10.84 -8.43
N ALA A 191 -7.70 -11.63 -7.35
CA ALA A 191 -8.20 -13.00 -7.43
C ALA A 191 -9.67 -13.08 -7.86
N ASP A 192 -10.53 -12.23 -7.28
CA ASP A 192 -11.96 -12.18 -7.61
C ASP A 192 -12.18 -11.60 -9.02
N ALA A 193 -11.37 -10.58 -9.40
CA ALA A 193 -11.40 -10.01 -10.74
C ALA A 193 -11.00 -11.05 -11.79
N ARG A 194 -10.03 -11.91 -11.50
CA ARG A 194 -9.67 -13.02 -12.36
C ARG A 194 -10.84 -13.99 -12.56
N ALA A 195 -11.49 -14.40 -11.47
CA ALA A 195 -12.65 -15.31 -11.54
C ALA A 195 -13.80 -14.67 -12.33
N ALA A 196 -14.09 -13.36 -12.13
CA ALA A 196 -15.11 -12.63 -12.87
C ALA A 196 -14.78 -12.54 -14.37
N PHE A 197 -13.51 -12.34 -14.71
CA PHE A 197 -13.04 -12.26 -16.10
C PHE A 197 -13.10 -13.61 -16.81
N GLU A 198 -12.55 -14.67 -16.20
CA GLU A 198 -12.57 -16.02 -16.75
C GLU A 198 -13.99 -16.58 -16.84
N GLY A 199 -14.88 -16.21 -15.92
CA GLY A 199 -16.30 -16.57 -15.90
C GLY A 199 -17.20 -15.71 -16.82
N GLY A 200 -16.64 -14.72 -17.54
CA GLY A 200 -17.39 -13.87 -18.47
C GLY A 200 -18.35 -12.87 -17.80
N SER A 201 -18.21 -12.63 -16.50
CA SER A 201 -19.06 -11.67 -15.75
C SER A 201 -18.66 -10.21 -16.02
N VAL A 202 -17.46 -9.97 -16.56
CA VAL A 202 -16.94 -8.69 -16.99
C VAL A 202 -16.34 -8.82 -18.40
N ALA A 203 -16.43 -7.74 -19.18
CA ALA A 203 -15.97 -7.72 -20.57
C ALA A 203 -14.45 -7.47 -20.69
N ALA A 204 -13.86 -6.80 -19.71
CA ALA A 204 -12.45 -6.48 -19.65
C ALA A 204 -11.92 -6.49 -18.21
N TRP A 205 -10.62 -6.63 -18.07
CA TRP A 205 -9.92 -6.63 -16.79
C TRP A 205 -8.65 -5.79 -16.87
N ALA A 206 -8.58 -4.71 -16.11
CA ALA A 206 -7.37 -3.93 -15.92
C ALA A 206 -6.54 -4.55 -14.79
N ILE A 207 -5.31 -5.00 -15.10
CA ILE A 207 -4.48 -5.79 -14.19
C ILE A 207 -2.99 -5.62 -14.48
N TRP A 208 -2.17 -5.95 -13.50
CA TRP A 208 -0.70 -5.88 -13.55
C TRP A 208 -0.05 -7.26 -13.40
N ASP A 209 1.25 -7.34 -13.66
CA ASP A 209 2.04 -8.55 -13.43
C ASP A 209 2.14 -8.90 -11.93
N PRO A 210 2.15 -10.17 -11.56
CA PRO A 210 2.21 -11.36 -12.43
C PRO A 210 0.85 -11.83 -12.96
N TYR A 211 -0.24 -11.24 -12.51
CA TYR A 211 -1.60 -11.65 -12.89
C TYR A 211 -1.86 -11.46 -14.38
N LEU A 212 -1.33 -10.37 -14.97
CA LEU A 212 -1.40 -10.08 -16.41
C LEU A 212 -0.84 -11.23 -17.23
N THR A 213 0.43 -11.57 -17.03
CA THR A 213 1.11 -12.63 -17.77
C THR A 213 0.50 -14.00 -17.49
N ALA A 214 0.09 -14.28 -16.23
CA ALA A 214 -0.56 -15.52 -15.86
C ALA A 214 -1.94 -15.69 -16.55
N ALA A 215 -2.73 -14.63 -16.64
CA ALA A 215 -4.03 -14.66 -17.33
C ALA A 215 -3.86 -14.91 -18.84
N GLN A 216 -2.90 -14.25 -19.49
CA GLN A 216 -2.57 -14.49 -20.89
C GLN A 216 -2.17 -15.95 -21.14
N ALA A 217 -1.28 -16.49 -20.30
CA ALA A 217 -0.83 -17.87 -20.42
C ALA A 217 -1.96 -18.89 -20.22
N ALA A 218 -2.85 -18.64 -19.25
CA ALA A 218 -3.92 -19.59 -18.91
C ALA A 218 -5.12 -19.55 -19.86
N THR A 219 -5.48 -18.37 -20.38
CA THR A 219 -6.76 -18.18 -21.11
C THR A 219 -6.58 -17.71 -22.55
N GLY A 220 -5.36 -17.34 -22.94
CA GLY A 220 -5.10 -16.70 -24.23
C GLY A 220 -5.68 -15.27 -24.32
N ALA A 221 -5.98 -14.65 -23.17
CA ALA A 221 -6.49 -13.28 -23.13
C ALA A 221 -5.59 -12.31 -23.91
N ARG A 222 -6.21 -11.36 -24.59
CA ARG A 222 -5.52 -10.37 -25.41
C ARG A 222 -5.31 -9.07 -24.64
N ILE A 223 -4.16 -8.46 -24.78
CA ILE A 223 -3.95 -7.08 -24.36
C ILE A 223 -4.75 -6.18 -25.34
N LEU A 224 -5.65 -5.37 -24.78
CA LEU A 224 -6.36 -4.32 -25.52
C LEU A 224 -5.47 -3.08 -25.62
N VAL A 225 -4.87 -2.70 -24.51
CA VAL A 225 -3.87 -1.63 -24.37
C VAL A 225 -3.06 -1.90 -23.10
N ASP A 226 -1.77 -1.59 -23.13
CA ASP A 226 -0.89 -1.59 -21.96
C ASP A 226 -0.55 -0.14 -21.53
N GLY A 227 0.29 0.00 -20.49
CA GLY A 227 0.69 1.30 -19.99
C GLY A 227 1.64 2.11 -20.90
N SER A 228 2.16 1.51 -21.98
CA SER A 228 3.13 2.16 -22.86
C SER A 228 2.56 3.46 -23.45
N ASN A 229 3.31 4.55 -23.30
CA ASN A 229 2.92 5.91 -23.70
C ASN A 229 1.68 6.50 -22.97
N LEU A 230 1.15 5.82 -21.95
CA LEU A 230 0.02 6.29 -21.15
C LEU A 230 0.42 6.65 -19.74
N VAL A 231 1.16 5.78 -19.07
CA VAL A 231 1.53 5.87 -17.64
C VAL A 231 2.97 5.43 -17.44
N ALA A 232 3.57 5.83 -16.32
CA ALA A 232 4.91 5.36 -15.95
C ALA A 232 4.87 3.97 -15.31
N ASN A 233 3.80 3.69 -14.56
CA ASN A 233 3.68 2.48 -13.76
C ASN A 233 4.91 2.25 -12.89
N ARG A 234 5.22 3.22 -12.02
CA ARG A 234 6.33 3.13 -11.07
C ARG A 234 5.89 2.39 -9.82
N GLU A 235 6.86 1.77 -9.19
CA GLU A 235 6.74 1.21 -7.85
C GLU A 235 7.51 2.07 -6.86
N PHE A 236 6.98 2.20 -5.64
CA PHE A 236 7.56 3.03 -4.58
C PHE A 236 7.82 2.22 -3.32
N PHE A 237 8.99 2.46 -2.73
CA PHE A 237 9.29 2.09 -1.35
C PHE A 237 8.76 3.19 -0.44
N LEU A 238 7.97 2.82 0.55
CA LEU A 238 7.26 3.72 1.44
C LEU A 238 7.50 3.29 2.89
N GLY A 239 7.44 4.25 3.79
CA GLY A 239 7.45 3.96 5.22
C GLY A 239 6.58 4.93 6.01
N SER A 240 6.17 4.54 7.21
CA SER A 240 5.56 5.50 8.11
C SER A 240 6.58 6.60 8.42
N ARG A 241 6.15 7.86 8.39
CA ARG A 241 7.05 9.01 8.61
C ARG A 241 7.86 8.86 9.90
N LYS A 242 7.17 8.50 10.98
CA LYS A 242 7.80 8.28 12.29
C LYS A 242 8.91 7.24 12.25
N PHE A 243 8.68 6.12 11.56
CA PHE A 243 9.66 5.03 11.46
C PHE A 243 10.88 5.47 10.64
N VAL A 244 10.67 6.06 9.47
CA VAL A 244 11.75 6.45 8.56
C VAL A 244 12.64 7.53 9.17
N GLU A 245 12.04 8.51 9.87
CA GLU A 245 12.79 9.57 10.58
C GLU A 245 13.59 9.03 11.78
N ALA A 246 13.07 7.98 12.45
CA ALA A 246 13.73 7.40 13.62
C ALA A 246 14.83 6.37 13.26
N HIS A 247 14.74 5.71 12.11
CA HIS A 247 15.59 4.57 11.73
C HIS A 247 16.20 4.70 10.33
N PRO A 248 16.97 5.76 10.03
CA PRO A 248 17.61 5.96 8.72
C PRO A 248 18.62 4.83 8.40
N ASP A 249 19.19 4.20 9.40
CA ASP A 249 20.11 3.06 9.24
C ASP A 249 19.40 1.80 8.70
N VAL A 250 18.13 1.58 9.03
CA VAL A 250 17.30 0.50 8.46
C VAL A 250 16.99 0.79 6.99
N ILE A 251 16.72 2.07 6.67
CA ILE A 251 16.44 2.50 5.30
C ILE A 251 17.66 2.30 4.41
N GLU A 252 18.86 2.57 4.92
CA GLU A 252 20.10 2.34 4.18
C GLU A 252 20.33 0.83 3.91
N VAL A 253 20.10 -0.03 4.91
CA VAL A 253 20.14 -1.49 4.70
C VAL A 253 19.12 -1.95 3.67
N LEU A 254 17.90 -1.38 3.68
CA LEU A 254 16.88 -1.67 2.66
C LEU A 254 17.39 -1.31 1.28
N ARG A 255 17.90 -0.08 1.08
CA ARG A 255 18.44 0.41 -0.18
C ARG A 255 19.54 -0.52 -0.74
N GLU A 256 20.55 -0.81 0.08
CA GLU A 256 21.64 -1.69 -0.32
C GLU A 256 21.16 -3.10 -0.72
N THR A 257 20.17 -3.62 0.01
CA THR A 257 19.63 -4.96 -0.27
C THR A 257 18.82 -4.96 -1.55
N VAL A 258 18.03 -3.89 -1.80
CA VAL A 258 17.29 -3.71 -3.07
C VAL A 258 18.26 -3.63 -4.25
N ASP A 259 19.34 -2.85 -4.15
CA ASP A 259 20.31 -2.70 -5.22
C ASP A 259 20.96 -4.05 -5.61
N LYS A 260 21.38 -4.85 -4.61
CA LYS A 260 21.93 -6.19 -4.84
C LYS A 260 20.91 -7.16 -5.46
N ALA A 261 19.66 -7.16 -4.94
CA ALA A 261 18.60 -8.00 -5.46
C ALA A 261 18.25 -7.64 -6.92
N SER A 262 18.27 -6.34 -7.23
CA SER A 262 18.02 -5.81 -8.56
C SER A 262 19.12 -6.20 -9.55
N GLN A 263 20.37 -6.13 -9.13
CA GLN A 263 21.50 -6.60 -9.95
C GLN A 263 21.36 -8.09 -10.27
N TRP A 264 21.11 -8.93 -9.25
CA TRP A 264 20.89 -10.36 -9.46
C TRP A 264 19.72 -10.65 -10.40
N SER A 265 18.59 -9.94 -10.23
CA SER A 265 17.40 -10.11 -11.07
C SER A 265 17.67 -9.75 -12.54
N THR A 266 18.46 -8.72 -12.78
CA THR A 266 18.83 -8.29 -14.13
C THR A 266 19.81 -9.27 -14.80
N GLU A 267 20.82 -9.74 -14.06
CA GLU A 267 21.86 -10.62 -14.57
C GLU A 267 21.37 -12.07 -14.77
N ARG A 268 20.43 -12.53 -13.92
CA ARG A 268 20.03 -13.93 -13.82
C ARG A 268 18.51 -14.16 -13.72
N PRO A 269 17.72 -13.65 -14.69
CA PRO A 269 16.26 -13.66 -14.61
C PRO A 269 15.66 -15.06 -14.50
N GLN A 270 16.28 -16.09 -15.11
CA GLN A 270 15.84 -17.47 -14.99
C GLN A 270 16.05 -18.01 -13.57
N GLU A 271 17.23 -17.80 -12.97
CA GLU A 271 17.52 -18.25 -11.60
C GLU A 271 16.55 -17.60 -10.60
N VAL A 272 16.28 -16.31 -10.77
CA VAL A 272 15.31 -15.58 -9.94
C VAL A 272 13.91 -16.17 -10.08
N ALA A 273 13.47 -16.47 -11.29
CA ALA A 273 12.16 -17.05 -11.56
C ALA A 273 12.01 -18.46 -10.93
N GLU A 274 13.00 -19.33 -11.11
CA GLU A 274 13.03 -20.66 -10.50
C GLU A 274 13.05 -20.59 -8.97
N PHE A 275 13.79 -19.64 -8.42
CA PHE A 275 13.90 -19.40 -6.98
C PHE A 275 12.59 -18.88 -6.37
N LEU A 276 11.90 -17.94 -7.04
CA LEU A 276 10.67 -17.34 -6.55
C LEU A 276 9.42 -18.23 -6.75
N SER A 277 9.40 -19.07 -7.79
CA SER A 277 8.23 -19.85 -8.19
C SER A 277 7.56 -20.62 -7.04
N PRO A 278 8.26 -21.39 -6.22
CA PRO A 278 7.65 -22.12 -5.11
C PRO A 278 7.14 -21.19 -3.98
N GLN A 279 7.67 -19.98 -3.88
CA GLN A 279 7.36 -19.03 -2.80
C GLN A 279 6.11 -18.21 -3.09
N VAL A 280 5.91 -17.83 -4.36
CA VAL A 280 4.76 -17.02 -4.79
C VAL A 280 3.63 -17.86 -5.39
N GLY A 281 3.89 -19.15 -5.69
CA GLY A 281 2.91 -20.08 -6.28
C GLY A 281 2.58 -19.72 -7.73
N ILE A 282 3.57 -19.24 -8.51
CA ILE A 282 3.43 -18.88 -9.93
C ILE A 282 4.48 -19.67 -10.72
N ASP A 283 4.10 -20.14 -11.91
CA ASP A 283 4.98 -20.90 -12.79
C ASP A 283 6.27 -20.13 -13.11
N ALA A 284 7.41 -20.82 -13.07
CA ALA A 284 8.72 -20.19 -13.26
C ALA A 284 8.87 -19.54 -14.66
N LYS A 285 8.25 -20.11 -15.71
CA LYS A 285 8.31 -19.50 -17.05
C LYS A 285 7.57 -18.16 -17.12
N ILE A 286 6.46 -18.06 -16.37
CA ILE A 286 5.73 -16.77 -16.24
C ILE A 286 6.61 -15.76 -15.54
N LEU A 287 7.20 -16.14 -14.42
CA LEU A 287 8.11 -15.25 -13.66
C LEU A 287 9.35 -14.85 -14.45
N GLU A 288 9.94 -15.79 -15.21
CA GLU A 288 11.07 -15.49 -16.09
C GLU A 288 10.70 -14.50 -17.18
N THR A 289 9.52 -14.67 -17.80
CA THR A 289 9.02 -13.71 -18.81
C THR A 289 8.90 -12.30 -18.23
N ILE A 290 8.43 -12.19 -17.00
CA ILE A 290 8.33 -10.91 -16.29
C ILE A 290 9.72 -10.37 -15.95
N ALA A 291 10.59 -11.18 -15.33
CA ALA A 291 11.92 -10.76 -14.88
C ALA A 291 12.81 -10.25 -16.03
N ARG A 292 12.65 -10.80 -17.25
CA ARG A 292 13.39 -10.35 -18.43
C ARG A 292 12.98 -8.96 -18.95
N ARG A 293 11.82 -8.46 -18.58
CA ARG A 293 11.28 -7.18 -19.06
C ARG A 293 11.07 -6.13 -17.96
N GLN A 294 11.00 -6.57 -16.71
CA GLN A 294 10.80 -5.68 -15.57
C GLN A 294 12.13 -5.06 -15.15
N PRO A 295 12.30 -3.74 -15.28
CA PRO A 295 13.45 -3.07 -14.69
C PRO A 295 13.32 -3.07 -13.17
N SER A 296 14.44 -3.12 -12.47
CA SER A 296 14.50 -3.07 -11.02
C SER A 296 15.63 -2.13 -10.58
N GLY A 297 15.59 -1.68 -9.34
CA GLY A 297 16.58 -0.78 -8.76
C GLY A 297 15.98 0.13 -7.70
N PHE A 298 16.84 0.73 -6.88
CA PHE A 298 16.42 1.72 -5.91
C PHE A 298 16.87 3.11 -6.37
N ASN A 299 15.94 3.92 -6.85
CA ASN A 299 16.20 5.28 -7.31
C ASN A 299 15.70 6.31 -6.29
N PRO A 300 16.36 7.46 -6.17
CA PRO A 300 15.88 8.56 -5.33
C PRO A 300 14.58 9.15 -5.86
N ILE A 301 13.85 9.82 -4.97
CA ILE A 301 12.64 10.59 -5.34
C ILE A 301 13.09 11.98 -5.82
N ASP A 302 13.34 12.11 -7.10
CA ASP A 302 13.74 13.36 -7.73
C ASP A 302 12.55 14.26 -8.13
N ALA A 303 12.85 15.44 -8.68
CA ALA A 303 11.82 16.40 -9.08
C ALA A 303 10.92 15.87 -10.20
N SER A 304 11.43 15.01 -11.09
CA SER A 304 10.66 14.42 -12.18
C SER A 304 9.65 13.40 -11.65
N VAL A 305 10.09 12.55 -10.72
CA VAL A 305 9.21 11.58 -10.02
C VAL A 305 8.11 12.29 -9.24
N ILE A 306 8.44 13.36 -8.51
CA ILE A 306 7.44 14.17 -7.80
C ILE A 306 6.43 14.79 -8.77
N SER A 307 6.89 15.30 -9.92
CA SER A 307 6.02 15.88 -10.95
C SER A 307 5.10 14.83 -11.57
N ASP A 308 5.61 13.63 -11.85
CA ASP A 308 4.82 12.51 -12.37
C ASP A 308 3.70 12.13 -11.37
N GLN A 309 4.06 11.93 -10.09
CA GLN A 309 3.11 11.64 -9.02
C GLN A 309 2.07 12.75 -8.82
N GLN A 310 2.48 14.03 -8.96
CA GLN A 310 1.55 15.14 -8.85
C GLN A 310 0.50 15.10 -9.98
N ARG A 311 0.89 14.75 -11.21
CA ARG A 311 -0.06 14.60 -12.33
C ARG A 311 -1.09 13.50 -12.04
N ILE A 312 -0.70 12.40 -11.40
CA ILE A 312 -1.63 11.34 -10.99
C ILE A 312 -2.62 11.88 -9.95
N ALA A 313 -2.12 12.60 -8.93
CA ALA A 313 -2.94 13.22 -7.90
C ALA A 313 -3.97 14.20 -8.49
N ASP A 314 -3.52 15.06 -9.39
CA ASP A 314 -4.36 16.07 -10.05
C ASP A 314 -5.46 15.40 -10.89
N ALA A 315 -5.13 14.33 -11.64
CA ALA A 315 -6.11 13.57 -12.42
C ALA A 315 -7.19 12.92 -11.54
N PHE A 316 -6.81 12.29 -10.44
CA PHE A 316 -7.78 11.71 -9.50
C PHE A 316 -8.66 12.77 -8.83
N PHE A 317 -8.09 13.93 -8.50
CA PHE A 317 -8.87 15.03 -7.92
C PHE A 317 -9.87 15.63 -8.92
N GLN A 318 -9.44 15.89 -10.16
CA GLN A 318 -10.30 16.42 -11.23
C GLN A 318 -11.51 15.52 -11.53
N LEU A 319 -11.33 14.20 -11.37
CA LEU A 319 -12.38 13.20 -11.56
C LEU A 319 -13.20 12.93 -10.28
N ASN A 320 -12.97 13.70 -9.20
CA ASN A 320 -13.61 13.51 -7.89
C ASN A 320 -13.44 12.09 -7.31
N LEU A 321 -12.31 11.43 -7.62
CA LEU A 321 -11.96 10.10 -7.10
C LEU A 321 -11.21 10.18 -5.76
N ILE A 322 -10.64 11.34 -5.45
CA ILE A 322 -10.12 11.69 -4.13
C ILE A 322 -10.81 12.96 -3.61
N PRO A 323 -11.01 13.10 -2.27
CA PRO A 323 -11.86 14.15 -1.70
C PRO A 323 -11.20 15.53 -1.61
N LYS A 324 -9.87 15.61 -1.74
CA LYS A 324 -9.10 16.87 -1.57
C LYS A 324 -7.87 16.88 -2.48
N VAL A 325 -7.36 18.08 -2.73
CA VAL A 325 -6.06 18.26 -3.41
C VAL A 325 -4.95 17.63 -2.58
N VAL A 326 -4.06 16.93 -3.25
CA VAL A 326 -2.85 16.31 -2.68
C VAL A 326 -1.63 17.06 -3.19
N VAL A 327 -0.73 17.44 -2.28
CA VAL A 327 0.58 18.00 -2.60
C VAL A 327 1.62 16.92 -2.34
N VAL A 328 2.07 16.24 -3.40
CA VAL A 328 2.92 15.04 -3.30
C VAL A 328 4.23 15.33 -2.55
N ARG A 329 4.82 16.50 -2.75
CA ARG A 329 6.07 16.93 -2.10
C ARG A 329 6.02 16.87 -0.57
N GLU A 330 4.84 17.00 0.06
CA GLU A 330 4.69 16.94 1.51
C GLU A 330 4.96 15.53 2.08
N ALA A 331 4.86 14.50 1.24
CA ALA A 331 5.18 13.12 1.60
C ALA A 331 6.61 12.72 1.21
N VAL A 332 7.44 13.65 0.73
CA VAL A 332 8.85 13.40 0.42
C VAL A 332 9.72 13.95 1.53
N ILE A 333 10.64 13.12 2.05
CA ILE A 333 11.66 13.60 2.99
C ILE A 333 12.70 14.38 2.18
N THR A 334 12.87 15.65 2.47
CA THR A 334 14.06 16.41 2.04
C THR A 334 15.24 15.84 2.82
N GLN A 335 16.09 15.07 2.16
CA GLN A 335 17.40 14.74 2.75
C GLN A 335 18.17 16.06 2.97
N PRO A 336 18.78 16.24 4.12
CA PRO A 336 19.56 17.43 4.41
C PRO A 336 20.76 17.57 3.48
#